data_eea3e84494e2f45bfeda805c83ca0c01
#
_entry.id   eea3e84494e2f45bfeda805c83ca0c01
#
_cell.length_a   1.000
_cell.length_b   1.000
_cell.length_c   1.000
_cell.angle_alpha   90.00
_cell.angle_beta   90.00
_cell.angle_gamma   90.00
#
_symmetry.space_group_name_H-M   'P 1'
#
loop_
_entity.id
_entity.type
_entity.pdbx_description
1 polymer ?
#
loop_
_entity_poly.entity_id
_entity_poly.type
_entity_poly.pdbx_seq_one_letter_code
_entity_poly.pdbx_strand_id
1 'polypeptide(L)'
;LWDRTWRRGGRFDELSGKIKPRVEIPDPRYLQIGEARSITGAVLFVDIVSFTERSKRTAPKDLLLTLDLFLAEMAQIVNDWDGVIEKFTGDGLMAIFDTAYGDESKMVKDIIDVATTMRYAIAKPINSYLENKKIEPIHYRIGVDGGNLLVGKLGVRSDNDPVTIGFAANIASKLQEIAPIDGILIGHYIYFHLPDWEKAYCFRQQSPADWTYIRIGTSEKYPFYSYSAEWKIPP
;
A
#
# COMPACT_ATOMS: atom_id res chain seq x y z
N LEU A 1 1.62 13.56 -12.75
CA LEU A 1 2.71 12.76 -12.16
C LEU A 1 4.08 13.22 -12.65
N TRP A 2 4.30 13.45 -13.96
CA TRP A 2 5.56 14.02 -14.48
C TRP A 2 5.90 15.37 -13.86
N ASP A 3 4.90 16.17 -13.58
CA ASP A 3 5.02 17.47 -12.94
C ASP A 3 5.35 17.38 -11.43
N ARG A 4 5.06 16.25 -10.79
CA ARG A 4 5.32 16.02 -9.35
C ARG A 4 6.80 15.82 -9.03
N THR A 5 7.54 15.10 -9.87
CA THR A 5 8.99 14.90 -9.69
C THR A 5 9.77 16.20 -9.79
N TRP A 6 9.27 17.17 -10.56
CA TRP A 6 9.86 18.49 -10.71
C TRP A 6 9.41 19.49 -9.64
N ARG A 7 8.20 19.31 -9.06
CA ARG A 7 7.62 20.24 -8.09
C ARG A 7 7.87 19.85 -6.63
N ARG A 8 8.78 18.90 -6.36
CA ARG A 8 9.12 18.52 -4.96
C ARG A 8 9.54 19.70 -4.10
N GLY A 9 10.13 20.78 -4.66
CA GLY A 9 10.49 21.98 -3.91
C GLY A 9 9.34 22.95 -3.63
N GLY A 10 8.40 23.14 -4.58
CA GLY A 10 7.35 24.16 -4.44
C GLY A 10 6.07 23.68 -3.73
N ARG A 11 5.84 22.38 -3.70
CA ARG A 11 4.61 21.81 -3.09
C ARG A 11 4.71 21.61 -1.58
N PHE A 12 5.90 21.48 -1.05
CA PHE A 12 6.13 21.38 0.40
C PHE A 12 5.62 22.62 1.13
N ASP A 13 5.80 23.80 0.51
CA ASP A 13 5.36 25.07 1.10
C ASP A 13 3.83 25.29 0.98
N GLU A 14 3.20 24.80 -0.08
CA GLU A 14 1.74 24.87 -0.24
C GLU A 14 0.97 23.85 0.61
N LEU A 15 1.54 22.67 0.85
CA LEU A 15 0.93 21.63 1.67
C LEU A 15 1.09 21.91 3.16
N SER A 16 2.18 22.53 3.59
CA SER A 16 2.40 22.89 5.00
C SER A 16 1.34 23.85 5.55
N GLY A 17 0.74 24.68 4.70
CA GLY A 17 -0.39 25.57 5.07
C GLY A 17 -1.77 24.90 5.08
N LYS A 18 -1.90 23.67 4.55
CA LYS A 18 -3.19 22.95 4.44
C LYS A 18 -3.29 21.72 5.35
N ILE A 19 -2.25 21.42 6.11
CA ILE A 19 -2.26 20.31 7.08
C ILE A 19 -3.14 20.72 8.25
N LYS A 20 -4.43 20.38 8.16
CA LYS A 20 -5.27 20.33 9.38
C LYS A 20 -4.75 19.18 10.22
N PRO A 21 -4.50 19.37 11.53
CA PRO A 21 -4.13 18.26 12.39
C PRO A 21 -5.24 17.20 12.29
N ARG A 22 -4.91 16.03 11.80
CA ARG A 22 -5.79 14.87 11.82
C ARG A 22 -6.01 14.46 13.26
N VAL A 23 -7.27 14.41 13.67
CA VAL A 23 -7.64 14.15 15.06
C VAL A 23 -7.80 12.64 15.34
N GLU A 24 -7.71 11.71 14.34
CA GLU A 24 -8.32 10.39 14.52
C GLU A 24 -7.51 9.13 14.19
N ILE A 25 -6.47 9.14 13.39
CA ILE A 25 -5.46 8.08 13.59
C ILE A 25 -4.40 8.68 14.49
N PRO A 26 -4.12 8.10 15.63
CA PRO A 26 -2.83 8.38 16.20
C PRO A 26 -1.84 7.83 15.19
N ASP A 27 -1.22 8.71 14.42
CA ASP A 27 -0.02 8.33 13.72
C ASP A 27 0.80 7.47 14.70
N PRO A 28 1.06 6.19 14.37
CA PRO A 28 1.72 5.28 15.31
C PRO A 28 3.03 5.85 15.85
N ARG A 29 3.62 6.81 15.11
CA ARG A 29 4.83 7.54 15.52
C ARG A 29 4.62 8.37 16.80
N TYR A 30 3.40 8.84 17.07
CA TYR A 30 3.07 9.66 18.24
C TYR A 30 2.48 8.84 19.41
N LEU A 31 2.23 7.53 19.24
CA LEU A 31 1.85 6.67 20.36
C LEU A 31 3.02 6.53 21.35
N GLN A 32 2.68 6.42 22.63
CA GLN A 32 3.65 6.05 23.64
C GLN A 32 3.99 4.56 23.55
N ILE A 33 5.19 4.19 23.98
CA ILE A 33 5.60 2.77 24.01
C ILE A 33 4.64 2.01 24.93
N GLY A 34 4.07 0.91 24.41
CA GLY A 34 3.05 0.11 25.09
C GLY A 34 1.62 0.64 24.91
N GLU A 35 1.42 1.78 24.28
CA GLU A 35 0.09 2.26 23.90
C GLU A 35 -0.37 1.55 22.61
N ALA A 36 -1.66 1.18 22.58
CA ALA A 36 -2.29 0.63 21.37
C ALA A 36 -3.73 1.11 21.27
N ARG A 37 -4.24 1.23 20.05
CA ARG A 37 -5.62 1.63 19.74
C ARG A 37 -6.24 0.71 18.70
N SER A 38 -7.50 0.36 18.93
CA SER A 38 -8.31 -0.37 17.95
C SER A 38 -8.93 0.62 16.96
N ILE A 39 -8.78 0.31 15.68
CA ILE A 39 -9.35 1.08 14.58
C ILE A 39 -10.05 0.14 13.59
N THR A 40 -11.02 0.64 12.84
CA THR A 40 -11.41 0.03 11.56
C THR A 40 -10.55 0.65 10.49
N GLY A 41 -9.80 -0.17 9.75
CA GLY A 41 -8.81 0.32 8.81
C GLY A 41 -8.57 -0.63 7.65
N ALA A 42 -7.87 -0.15 6.65
CA ALA A 42 -7.37 -0.95 5.54
C ALA A 42 -5.84 -0.91 5.50
N VAL A 43 -5.24 -1.99 5.05
CA VAL A 43 -3.80 -2.18 4.96
C VAL A 43 -3.42 -2.45 3.52
N LEU A 44 -2.37 -1.79 3.07
CA LEU A 44 -1.76 -2.00 1.77
C LEU A 44 -0.30 -2.41 1.94
N PHE A 45 0.11 -3.46 1.23
CA PHE A 45 1.50 -3.81 0.99
C PHE A 45 1.81 -3.64 -0.48
N VAL A 46 2.95 -3.03 -0.77
CA VAL A 46 3.54 -2.97 -2.12
C VAL A 46 5.00 -3.34 -2.06
N ASP A 47 5.48 -4.11 -3.04
CA ASP A 47 6.85 -4.63 -3.06
C ASP A 47 7.37 -4.78 -4.49
N ILE A 48 8.70 -4.71 -4.66
CA ILE A 48 9.35 -4.94 -5.95
C ILE A 48 9.55 -6.44 -6.17
N VAL A 49 9.10 -6.94 -7.32
CA VAL A 49 9.26 -8.36 -7.66
C VAL A 49 10.73 -8.72 -7.84
N SER A 50 11.17 -9.78 -7.17
CA SER A 50 12.52 -10.37 -7.33
C SER A 50 13.66 -9.39 -7.09
N PHE A 51 13.52 -8.45 -6.17
CA PHE A 51 14.56 -7.46 -5.87
C PHE A 51 15.88 -8.12 -5.40
N THR A 52 15.81 -9.18 -4.61
CA THR A 52 16.99 -9.96 -4.18
C THR A 52 17.74 -10.55 -5.37
N GLU A 53 17.07 -11.09 -6.37
CA GLU A 53 17.72 -11.60 -7.59
C GLU A 53 18.29 -10.45 -8.43
N ARG A 54 17.58 -9.33 -8.50
CA ARG A 54 18.04 -8.10 -9.16
C ARG A 54 19.36 -7.61 -8.55
N SER A 55 19.50 -7.67 -7.22
CA SER A 55 20.70 -7.20 -6.51
C SER A 55 21.98 -7.97 -6.88
N LYS A 56 21.87 -9.18 -7.40
CA LYS A 56 23.01 -9.99 -7.83
C LYS A 56 23.63 -9.52 -9.17
N ARG A 57 22.86 -8.81 -9.99
CA ARG A 57 23.24 -8.42 -11.37
C ARG A 57 23.25 -6.92 -11.62
N THR A 58 22.80 -6.10 -10.67
CA THR A 58 22.70 -4.66 -10.81
C THR A 58 23.74 -3.96 -9.93
N ALA A 59 24.38 -2.92 -10.44
CA ALA A 59 25.35 -2.16 -9.66
C ALA A 59 24.70 -1.54 -8.42
N PRO A 60 25.37 -1.50 -7.26
CA PRO A 60 24.79 -0.96 -6.01
C PRO A 60 24.23 0.45 -6.13
N LYS A 61 24.85 1.30 -6.93
CA LYS A 61 24.39 2.68 -7.20
C LYS A 61 23.02 2.68 -7.90
N ASP A 62 22.83 1.80 -8.88
CA ASP A 62 21.59 1.71 -9.66
C ASP A 62 20.47 1.05 -8.84
N LEU A 63 20.81 0.12 -7.93
CA LEU A 63 19.89 -0.42 -6.95
C LEU A 63 19.40 0.66 -5.99
N LEU A 64 20.32 1.45 -5.44
CA LEU A 64 19.97 2.54 -4.53
C LEU A 64 19.07 3.57 -5.22
N LEU A 65 19.40 3.96 -6.46
CA LEU A 65 18.56 4.86 -7.25
C LEU A 65 17.17 4.28 -7.51
N THR A 66 17.09 2.98 -7.82
CA THR A 66 15.82 2.29 -8.05
C THR A 66 14.95 2.29 -6.78
N LEU A 67 15.53 1.96 -5.63
CA LEU A 67 14.84 1.97 -4.34
C LEU A 67 14.40 3.36 -3.93
N ASP A 68 15.27 4.36 -4.02
CA ASP A 68 14.95 5.74 -3.65
C ASP A 68 13.79 6.28 -4.50
N LEU A 69 13.84 6.05 -5.81
CA LEU A 69 12.78 6.46 -6.72
C LEU A 69 11.45 5.76 -6.41
N PHE A 70 11.49 4.44 -6.20
CA PHE A 70 10.30 3.64 -5.91
C PHE A 70 9.71 3.97 -4.55
N LEU A 71 10.50 3.86 -3.47
CA LEU A 71 9.98 4.05 -2.12
C LEU A 71 9.52 5.49 -1.88
N ALA A 72 10.25 6.49 -2.40
CA ALA A 72 9.84 7.88 -2.26
C ALA A 72 8.53 8.19 -2.98
N GLU A 73 8.32 7.64 -4.18
CA GLU A 73 7.08 7.86 -4.93
C GLU A 73 5.90 7.11 -4.29
N MET A 74 6.10 5.84 -3.88
CA MET A 74 5.07 5.07 -3.16
C MET A 74 4.66 5.76 -1.86
N ALA A 75 5.62 6.25 -1.09
CA ALA A 75 5.38 6.99 0.14
C ALA A 75 4.60 8.31 -0.12
N GLN A 76 4.97 9.03 -1.17
CA GLN A 76 4.26 10.26 -1.54
C GLN A 76 2.80 9.98 -1.95
N ILE A 77 2.56 8.90 -2.71
CA ILE A 77 1.21 8.48 -3.08
C ILE A 77 0.39 8.18 -1.83
N VAL A 78 0.91 7.43 -0.86
CA VAL A 78 0.22 7.16 0.41
C VAL A 78 -0.16 8.46 1.12
N ASN A 79 0.78 9.40 1.25
CA ASN A 79 0.56 10.68 1.91
C ASN A 79 -0.47 11.57 1.18
N ASP A 80 -0.51 11.53 -0.14
CA ASP A 80 -1.46 12.32 -0.96
C ASP A 80 -2.94 11.92 -0.70
N TRP A 81 -3.18 10.69 -0.26
CA TRP A 81 -4.50 10.17 0.16
C TRP A 81 -4.65 10.05 1.67
N ASP A 82 -3.82 10.80 2.40
CA ASP A 82 -3.88 10.81 3.85
C ASP A 82 -3.65 9.44 4.53
N GLY A 83 -3.02 8.47 3.88
CA GLY A 83 -2.58 7.23 4.48
C GLY A 83 -1.39 7.44 5.42
N VAL A 84 -1.15 6.47 6.28
CA VAL A 84 0.00 6.45 7.19
C VAL A 84 0.93 5.30 6.78
N ILE A 85 2.20 5.61 6.54
CA ILE A 85 3.22 4.58 6.33
C ILE A 85 3.57 4.00 7.69
N GLU A 86 3.33 2.70 7.86
CA GLU A 86 3.75 2.01 9.08
C GLU A 86 5.25 1.74 9.05
N LYS A 87 5.72 1.12 7.96
CA LYS A 87 7.14 0.79 7.80
C LYS A 87 7.53 0.58 6.35
N PHE A 88 8.81 0.68 6.09
CA PHE A 88 9.45 0.15 4.90
C PHE A 88 9.90 -1.29 5.15
N THR A 89 9.62 -2.18 4.20
CA THR A 89 9.91 -3.64 4.29
C THR A 89 11.16 -4.04 3.51
N GLY A 90 12.09 -3.09 3.34
CA GLY A 90 13.27 -3.25 2.52
C GLY A 90 13.04 -2.71 1.11
N ASP A 91 12.53 -3.53 0.21
CA ASP A 91 12.18 -3.18 -1.17
C ASP A 91 10.68 -2.89 -1.38
N GLY A 92 9.95 -2.72 -0.28
CA GLY A 92 8.52 -2.39 -0.27
C GLY A 92 8.11 -1.49 0.88
N LEU A 93 6.83 -1.26 1.02
CA LEU A 93 6.26 -0.56 2.17
C LEU A 93 4.91 -1.15 2.60
N MET A 94 4.58 -0.92 3.85
CA MET A 94 3.28 -1.14 4.45
C MET A 94 2.63 0.19 4.80
N ALA A 95 1.40 0.39 4.36
CA ALA A 95 0.60 1.58 4.67
C ALA A 95 -0.76 1.21 5.25
N ILE A 96 -1.30 2.11 6.08
CA ILE A 96 -2.58 1.99 6.75
C ILE A 96 -3.46 3.15 6.35
N PHE A 97 -4.74 2.86 6.15
CA PHE A 97 -5.81 3.84 5.96
C PHE A 97 -6.90 3.56 6.98
N ASP A 98 -7.44 4.58 7.62
CA ASP A 98 -8.56 4.40 8.56
C ASP A 98 -9.86 4.94 8.02
N THR A 99 -10.94 4.59 8.73
CA THR A 99 -12.24 5.20 8.52
C THR A 99 -12.28 6.57 9.19
N ALA A 100 -11.74 7.61 8.55
CA ALA A 100 -11.97 8.96 9.05
C ALA A 100 -13.48 9.16 9.25
N TYR A 101 -13.90 9.37 10.50
CA TYR A 101 -15.31 9.57 10.88
C TYR A 101 -16.26 8.37 10.61
N GLY A 102 -15.73 7.13 10.51
CA GLY A 102 -16.56 5.94 10.30
C GLY A 102 -17.01 5.72 8.86
N ASP A 103 -16.46 6.43 7.87
CA ASP A 103 -16.78 6.26 6.46
C ASP A 103 -15.89 5.18 5.82
N GLU A 104 -16.32 3.92 5.93
CA GLU A 104 -15.62 2.78 5.32
C GLU A 104 -15.58 2.85 3.80
N SER A 105 -16.61 3.39 3.16
CA SER A 105 -16.67 3.51 1.71
C SER A 105 -15.62 4.47 1.18
N LYS A 106 -15.40 5.60 1.89
CA LYS A 106 -14.34 6.54 1.54
C LYS A 106 -12.96 5.92 1.72
N MET A 107 -12.72 5.25 2.84
CA MET A 107 -11.45 4.57 3.12
C MET A 107 -11.12 3.53 2.04
N VAL A 108 -12.11 2.70 1.67
CA VAL A 108 -11.94 1.67 0.64
C VAL A 108 -11.66 2.32 -0.72
N LYS A 109 -12.35 3.41 -1.05
CA LYS A 109 -12.06 4.15 -2.26
C LYS A 109 -10.64 4.71 -2.26
N ASP A 110 -10.23 5.37 -1.20
CA ASP A 110 -8.92 6.00 -1.08
C ASP A 110 -7.79 4.96 -1.26
N ILE A 111 -7.87 3.80 -0.58
CA ILE A 111 -6.82 2.78 -0.69
C ILE A 111 -6.78 2.12 -2.07
N ILE A 112 -7.91 1.98 -2.75
CA ILE A 112 -7.95 1.46 -4.12
C ILE A 112 -7.42 2.49 -5.12
N ASP A 113 -7.74 3.76 -4.95
CA ASP A 113 -7.17 4.85 -5.74
C ASP A 113 -5.64 4.91 -5.56
N VAL A 114 -5.14 4.71 -4.33
CA VAL A 114 -3.71 4.59 -4.03
C VAL A 114 -3.09 3.41 -4.77
N ALA A 115 -3.65 2.21 -4.66
CA ALA A 115 -3.11 1.02 -5.32
C ALA A 115 -3.08 1.19 -6.85
N THR A 116 -4.12 1.80 -7.44
CA THR A 116 -4.20 2.08 -8.87
C THR A 116 -3.20 3.18 -9.28
N THR A 117 -3.00 4.19 -8.45
CA THR A 117 -2.00 5.24 -8.69
C THR A 117 -0.59 4.70 -8.61
N MET A 118 -0.30 3.81 -7.65
CA MET A 118 0.98 3.11 -7.55
C MET A 118 1.28 2.30 -8.81
N ARG A 119 0.30 1.48 -9.27
CA ARG A 119 0.39 0.76 -10.56
C ARG A 119 0.80 1.69 -11.69
N TYR A 120 0.10 2.81 -11.85
CA TYR A 120 0.38 3.77 -12.90
C TYR A 120 1.77 4.40 -12.75
N ALA A 121 2.14 4.81 -11.55
CA ALA A 121 3.42 5.46 -11.25
C ALA A 121 4.60 4.53 -11.58
N ILE A 122 4.48 3.25 -11.26
CA ILE A 122 5.53 2.27 -11.56
C ILE A 122 5.59 1.99 -13.07
N ALA A 123 4.44 1.67 -13.69
CA ALA A 123 4.40 1.27 -15.09
C ALA A 123 4.80 2.39 -16.08
N LYS A 124 4.62 3.65 -15.70
CA LYS A 124 4.88 4.80 -16.59
C LYS A 124 6.07 5.64 -16.13
N PRO A 125 5.95 6.61 -15.17
CA PRO A 125 7.05 7.52 -14.89
C PRO A 125 8.30 6.82 -14.34
N ILE A 126 8.14 5.85 -13.41
CA ILE A 126 9.30 5.17 -12.82
C ILE A 126 10.05 4.35 -13.86
N ASN A 127 9.37 3.43 -14.53
CA ASN A 127 10.01 2.55 -15.51
C ASN A 127 10.56 3.33 -16.70
N SER A 128 9.86 4.35 -17.21
CA SER A 128 10.41 5.22 -18.25
C SER A 128 11.69 5.94 -17.83
N TYR A 129 11.77 6.38 -16.56
CA TYR A 129 12.98 7.00 -16.04
C TYR A 129 14.13 5.99 -15.93
N LEU A 130 13.86 4.78 -15.42
CA LEU A 130 14.87 3.71 -15.32
C LEU A 130 15.41 3.32 -16.70
N GLU A 131 14.53 3.12 -17.69
CA GLU A 131 14.90 2.81 -19.07
C GLU A 131 15.78 3.90 -19.68
N ASN A 132 15.46 5.18 -19.50
CA ASN A 132 16.28 6.29 -19.94
C ASN A 132 17.68 6.30 -19.29
N LYS A 133 17.82 5.72 -18.10
CA LYS A 133 19.11 5.51 -17.40
C LYS A 133 19.79 4.19 -17.77
N LYS A 134 19.17 3.38 -18.68
CA LYS A 134 19.61 2.02 -19.02
C LYS A 134 19.62 1.06 -17.83
N ILE A 135 18.69 1.29 -16.90
CA ILE A 135 18.43 0.42 -15.75
C ILE A 135 17.19 -0.40 -16.11
N GLU A 136 17.21 -1.69 -15.80
CA GLU A 136 16.10 -2.61 -16.03
C GLU A 136 14.82 -2.09 -15.34
N PRO A 137 13.65 -2.09 -16.01
CA PRO A 137 12.37 -1.76 -15.39
C PRO A 137 12.06 -2.64 -14.18
N ILE A 138 11.27 -2.13 -13.26
CA ILE A 138 10.80 -2.89 -12.10
C ILE A 138 9.38 -3.37 -12.30
N HIS A 139 9.09 -4.50 -11.70
CA HIS A 139 7.76 -5.07 -11.54
C HIS A 139 7.37 -5.02 -10.06
N TYR A 140 6.08 -5.09 -9.78
CA TYR A 140 5.55 -4.95 -8.43
C TYR A 140 4.47 -6.00 -8.13
N ARG A 141 4.14 -6.09 -6.84
CA ARG A 141 2.96 -6.79 -6.33
C ARG A 141 2.30 -5.93 -5.26
N ILE A 142 0.97 -5.84 -5.31
CA ILE A 142 0.19 -5.10 -4.31
C ILE A 142 -0.84 -6.04 -3.70
N GLY A 143 -0.93 -6.03 -2.37
CA GLY A 143 -1.95 -6.72 -1.60
C GLY A 143 -2.68 -5.74 -0.68
N VAL A 144 -4.01 -5.82 -0.66
CA VAL A 144 -4.87 -4.90 0.11
C VAL A 144 -5.96 -5.68 0.83
N ASP A 145 -6.17 -5.40 2.11
CA ASP A 145 -7.37 -5.85 2.83
C ASP A 145 -7.73 -4.88 3.95
N GLY A 146 -8.93 -5.05 4.53
CA GLY A 146 -9.46 -4.18 5.56
C GLY A 146 -10.19 -4.93 6.67
N GLY A 147 -10.46 -4.22 7.75
CA GLY A 147 -11.16 -4.73 8.92
C GLY A 147 -10.66 -4.11 10.23
N ASN A 148 -10.93 -4.79 11.34
CA ASN A 148 -10.45 -4.34 12.65
C ASN A 148 -8.94 -4.53 12.79
N LEU A 149 -8.26 -3.48 13.18
CA LEU A 149 -6.82 -3.42 13.38
C LEU A 149 -6.52 -2.91 14.80
N LEU A 150 -5.46 -3.42 15.38
CA LEU A 150 -4.84 -2.87 16.57
C LEU A 150 -3.52 -2.19 16.16
N VAL A 151 -3.48 -0.88 16.28
CA VAL A 151 -2.28 -0.08 15.96
C VAL A 151 -1.63 0.34 17.26
N GLY A 152 -0.36 0.04 17.43
CA GLY A 152 0.37 0.31 18.65
C GLY A 152 1.82 0.67 18.41
N LYS A 153 2.54 0.90 19.51
CA LYS A 153 3.98 1.13 19.50
C LYS A 153 4.66 0.20 20.48
N LEU A 154 5.51 -0.68 19.97
CA LEU A 154 6.24 -1.66 20.74
C LEU A 154 7.73 -1.36 20.79
N GLY A 155 8.40 -1.82 21.84
CA GLY A 155 9.86 -1.72 21.97
C GLY A 155 10.30 -1.04 23.26
N VAL A 156 11.51 -0.51 23.24
CA VAL A 156 12.13 0.24 24.36
C VAL A 156 12.44 1.67 23.91
N ARG A 157 12.78 2.56 24.84
CA ARG A 157 13.01 3.99 24.52
C ARG A 157 14.01 4.25 23.38
N SER A 158 15.04 3.43 23.29
CA SER A 158 16.09 3.55 22.28
C SER A 158 15.77 2.86 20.97
N ASP A 159 14.79 1.95 20.96
CA ASP A 159 14.47 1.12 19.81
C ASP A 159 13.00 0.70 19.88
N ASN A 160 12.18 1.40 19.12
CA ASN A 160 10.73 1.19 19.13
C ASN A 160 10.15 1.44 17.74
N ASP A 161 9.23 0.56 17.34
CA ASP A 161 8.56 0.60 16.06
C ASP A 161 7.04 0.67 16.20
N PRO A 162 6.35 1.33 15.25
CA PRO A 162 4.93 1.14 15.07
C PRO A 162 4.64 -0.32 14.71
N VAL A 163 3.50 -0.81 15.16
CA VAL A 163 3.04 -2.16 14.85
C VAL A 163 1.54 -2.15 14.59
N THR A 164 1.14 -2.80 13.51
CA THR A 164 -0.27 -3.03 13.19
C THR A 164 -0.56 -4.52 13.22
N ILE A 165 -1.49 -4.90 14.08
CA ILE A 165 -1.91 -6.29 14.28
C ILE A 165 -3.36 -6.42 13.86
N GLY A 166 -3.68 -7.44 13.07
CA GLY A 166 -5.05 -7.76 12.68
C GLY A 166 -5.09 -8.79 11.56
N PHE A 167 -6.25 -9.41 11.42
CA PHE A 167 -6.49 -10.37 10.35
C PHE A 167 -6.26 -9.73 8.98
N ALA A 168 -6.74 -8.50 8.78
CA ALA A 168 -6.58 -7.75 7.54
C ALA A 168 -5.11 -7.51 7.18
N ALA A 169 -4.24 -7.19 8.16
CA ALA A 169 -2.82 -7.00 7.90
C ALA A 169 -2.15 -8.29 7.42
N ASN A 170 -2.48 -9.43 8.03
CA ASN A 170 -1.97 -10.73 7.60
C ASN A 170 -2.48 -11.11 6.20
N ILE A 171 -3.75 -10.85 5.91
CA ILE A 171 -4.33 -11.10 4.58
C ILE A 171 -3.66 -10.19 3.53
N ALA A 172 -3.55 -8.89 3.76
CA ALA A 172 -2.95 -7.96 2.83
C ALA A 172 -1.49 -8.35 2.49
N SER A 173 -0.70 -8.73 3.50
CA SER A 173 0.66 -9.24 3.30
C SER A 173 0.67 -10.51 2.45
N LYS A 174 -0.20 -11.48 2.77
CA LYS A 174 -0.28 -12.74 2.03
C LYS A 174 -0.78 -12.54 0.59
N LEU A 175 -1.70 -11.62 0.38
CA LEU A 175 -2.17 -11.26 -0.96
C LEU A 175 -1.04 -10.64 -1.80
N GLN A 176 -0.21 -9.79 -1.20
CA GLN A 176 0.96 -9.24 -1.87
C GLN A 176 1.93 -10.34 -2.30
N GLU A 177 2.22 -11.33 -1.42
CA GLU A 177 3.11 -12.45 -1.76
C GLU A 177 2.63 -13.28 -2.96
N ILE A 178 1.32 -13.58 -3.02
CA ILE A 178 0.73 -14.44 -4.06
C ILE A 178 0.19 -13.67 -5.28
N ALA A 179 0.25 -12.34 -5.26
CA ALA A 179 -0.18 -11.53 -6.39
C ALA A 179 0.63 -11.88 -7.65
N PRO A 180 -0.01 -11.90 -8.83
CA PRO A 180 0.73 -12.00 -10.07
C PRO A 180 1.68 -10.81 -10.24
N ILE A 181 2.69 -10.96 -11.09
CA ILE A 181 3.57 -9.85 -11.45
C ILE A 181 2.72 -8.71 -12.02
N ASP A 182 2.97 -7.48 -11.56
CA ASP A 182 2.23 -6.26 -11.88
C ASP A 182 0.74 -6.32 -11.49
N GLY A 183 0.40 -7.20 -10.54
CA GLY A 183 -0.96 -7.43 -10.09
C GLY A 183 -1.31 -6.75 -8.77
N ILE A 184 -2.61 -6.50 -8.60
CA ILE A 184 -3.23 -6.06 -7.36
C ILE A 184 -4.21 -7.14 -6.93
N LEU A 185 -4.04 -7.65 -5.70
CA LEU A 185 -5.02 -8.51 -5.05
C LEU A 185 -5.67 -7.77 -3.89
N ILE A 186 -6.98 -7.92 -3.78
CA ILE A 186 -7.78 -7.33 -2.71
C ILE A 186 -8.54 -8.42 -1.94
N GLY A 187 -8.62 -8.28 -0.63
CA GLY A 187 -9.38 -9.18 0.23
C GLY A 187 -10.88 -8.91 0.18
N HIS A 188 -11.63 -9.80 0.81
CA HIS A 188 -13.10 -9.77 0.79
C HIS A 188 -13.68 -8.51 1.43
N TYR A 189 -13.04 -7.98 2.48
CA TYR A 189 -13.51 -6.76 3.12
C TYR A 189 -13.51 -5.57 2.15
N ILE A 190 -12.42 -5.39 1.42
CA ILE A 190 -12.32 -4.34 0.40
C ILE A 190 -13.37 -4.55 -0.69
N TYR A 191 -13.45 -5.76 -1.27
CA TYR A 191 -14.44 -6.09 -2.29
C TYR A 191 -15.87 -5.80 -1.83
N PHE A 192 -16.21 -6.13 -0.59
CA PHE A 192 -17.56 -5.96 -0.06
C PHE A 192 -17.99 -4.48 0.00
N HIS A 193 -17.07 -3.60 0.39
CA HIS A 193 -17.32 -2.17 0.54
C HIS A 193 -17.06 -1.33 -0.71
N LEU A 194 -16.56 -1.94 -1.81
CA LEU A 194 -16.47 -1.26 -3.11
C LEU A 194 -17.87 -0.93 -3.66
N PRO A 195 -18.03 0.20 -4.35
CA PRO A 195 -19.25 0.50 -5.10
C PRO A 195 -19.44 -0.52 -6.25
N ASP A 196 -20.69 -0.80 -6.61
CA ASP A 196 -21.02 -1.86 -7.57
C ASP A 196 -20.37 -1.68 -8.95
N TRP A 197 -20.23 -0.43 -9.41
CA TRP A 197 -19.58 -0.15 -10.68
C TRP A 197 -18.08 -0.52 -10.67
N GLU A 198 -17.45 -0.47 -9.50
CA GLU A 198 -16.02 -0.77 -9.34
C GLU A 198 -15.78 -2.28 -9.16
N LYS A 199 -16.77 -3.00 -8.61
CA LYS A 199 -16.76 -4.47 -8.54
C LYS A 199 -16.65 -5.14 -9.91
N ALA A 200 -17.05 -4.45 -10.98
CA ALA A 200 -16.88 -4.93 -12.35
C ALA A 200 -15.42 -5.17 -12.76
N TYR A 201 -14.47 -4.53 -12.06
CA TYR A 201 -13.04 -4.73 -12.26
C TYR A 201 -12.41 -5.77 -11.33
N CYS A 202 -13.25 -6.44 -10.52
CA CYS A 202 -12.81 -7.46 -9.55
C CYS A 202 -13.12 -8.86 -10.07
N PHE A 203 -12.12 -9.74 -10.08
CA PHE A 203 -12.28 -11.14 -10.49
C PHE A 203 -11.89 -12.06 -9.36
N ARG A 204 -12.85 -12.85 -8.86
CA ARG A 204 -12.62 -13.80 -7.77
C ARG A 204 -11.52 -14.78 -8.16
N GLN A 205 -10.55 -14.96 -7.27
CA GLN A 205 -9.42 -15.85 -7.47
C GLN A 205 -9.66 -17.20 -6.78
N GLN A 206 -9.07 -18.24 -7.33
CA GLN A 206 -9.03 -19.53 -6.69
C GLN A 206 -7.97 -19.52 -5.56
N SER A 207 -8.36 -19.92 -4.37
CA SER A 207 -7.44 -20.00 -3.24
C SER A 207 -6.36 -21.05 -3.49
N PRO A 208 -5.09 -20.76 -3.23
CA PRO A 208 -4.02 -21.74 -3.25
C PRO A 208 -4.30 -22.92 -2.31
N ALA A 209 -3.65 -24.07 -2.53
CA ALA A 209 -3.87 -25.26 -1.72
C ALA A 209 -3.52 -25.03 -0.25
N ASP A 210 -2.48 -24.26 0.01
CA ASP A 210 -1.98 -23.86 1.33
C ASP A 210 -2.69 -22.63 1.94
N TRP A 211 -3.77 -22.13 1.31
CA TRP A 211 -4.58 -21.04 1.83
C TRP A 211 -5.39 -21.50 3.03
N THR A 212 -4.95 -21.13 4.22
CA THR A 212 -5.53 -21.54 5.50
C THR A 212 -6.47 -20.51 6.12
N TYR A 213 -6.55 -19.31 5.54
CA TYR A 213 -7.40 -18.25 6.05
C TYR A 213 -8.88 -18.56 5.84
N ILE A 214 -9.65 -18.44 6.93
CA ILE A 214 -11.07 -18.72 6.95
C ILE A 214 -11.82 -17.40 7.21
N ARG A 215 -12.96 -17.22 6.57
CA ARG A 215 -13.83 -16.08 6.82
C ARG A 215 -14.40 -16.18 8.23
N ILE A 216 -14.24 -15.11 9.01
CA ILE A 216 -14.66 -15.05 10.42
C ILE A 216 -16.15 -15.43 10.53
N GLY A 217 -16.48 -16.34 11.45
CA GLY A 217 -17.84 -16.83 11.69
C GLY A 217 -18.34 -17.87 10.69
N THR A 218 -17.50 -18.39 9.81
CA THR A 218 -17.84 -19.41 8.82
C THR A 218 -16.80 -20.51 8.74
N SER A 219 -17.05 -21.55 7.93
CA SER A 219 -16.05 -22.55 7.54
C SER A 219 -15.48 -22.31 6.14
N GLU A 220 -15.85 -21.21 5.48
CA GLU A 220 -15.44 -20.91 4.12
C GLU A 220 -14.04 -20.29 4.09
N LYS A 221 -13.23 -20.69 3.10
CA LYS A 221 -11.96 -20.03 2.81
C LYS A 221 -12.20 -18.55 2.54
N TYR A 222 -11.35 -17.68 3.14
CA TYR A 222 -11.46 -16.25 2.97
C TYR A 222 -11.28 -15.88 1.50
N PRO A 223 -12.29 -15.28 0.85
CA PRO A 223 -12.22 -14.97 -0.57
C PRO A 223 -11.35 -13.74 -0.84
N PHE A 224 -10.72 -13.74 -2.00
CA PHE A 224 -9.96 -12.59 -2.50
C PHE A 224 -10.11 -12.48 -4.01
N TYR A 225 -9.74 -11.31 -4.54
CA TYR A 225 -10.03 -10.93 -5.92
C TYR A 225 -8.81 -10.22 -6.54
N SER A 226 -8.58 -10.44 -7.83
CA SER A 226 -7.70 -9.54 -8.58
C SER A 226 -8.45 -8.26 -8.93
N TYR A 227 -7.75 -7.14 -8.90
CA TYR A 227 -8.29 -5.83 -9.25
C TYR A 227 -7.59 -5.28 -10.50
N SER A 228 -8.38 -4.97 -11.54
CA SER A 228 -7.86 -4.68 -12.89
C SER A 228 -8.11 -3.25 -13.39
N ALA A 229 -8.78 -2.38 -12.62
CA ALA A 229 -9.01 -1.02 -13.07
C ALA A 229 -7.70 -0.23 -13.25
N GLU A 230 -7.66 0.58 -14.28
CA GLU A 230 -6.52 1.44 -14.63
C GLU A 230 -6.96 2.90 -14.74
N TRP A 231 -6.07 3.82 -14.40
CA TRP A 231 -6.29 5.23 -14.70
C TRP A 231 -6.31 5.43 -16.21
N LYS A 232 -7.43 5.91 -16.73
CA LYS A 232 -7.49 6.41 -18.10
C LYS A 232 -6.88 7.80 -18.11
N ILE A 233 -5.76 7.96 -18.80
CA ILE A 233 -5.25 9.29 -19.12
C ILE A 233 -6.22 9.86 -20.15
N PRO A 234 -6.81 11.06 -19.94
CA PRO A 234 -7.52 11.73 -21.01
C PRO A 234 -6.55 11.91 -22.19
N PRO A 235 -7.01 11.76 -23.41
CA PRO A 235 -6.20 11.95 -24.61
C PRO A 235 -5.63 13.37 -24.67
#